data_1374df0985df9f644ac116345d2f1b78
#
_entry.id   1374df0985df9f644ac116345d2f1b78
#
_cell.length_a   1.000
_cell.length_b   1.000
_cell.length_c   1.000
_cell.angle_alpha   90.00
_cell.angle_beta   90.00
_cell.angle_gamma   90.00
#
_symmetry.space_group_name_H-M   'P 1'
#
loop_
_entity.id
_entity.type
_entity.pdbx_description
1 polymer ?
#
loop_
_entity_poly.entity_id
_entity_poly.type
_entity_poly.pdbx_seq_one_letter_code
_entity_poly.pdbx_strand_id
1 'polypeptide(L)'
;MVKRYFLTAILLGISINATASIDWSSPSSCNIEDSRNLDEIISQMTLRQKIGQIIMPDIQYVTPDEAKKYQLGSILNGGGSWPNNKKTSTVKDWQNLSKAYYDASPVIGDQIVPIIWGTDAVHGHSNVIGATVFPHNIGIGSTQDTDLIKRIAEVVAKEVLSTGIVWTFAPTVT
;
A
#
# COMPACT_ATOMS: atom_id res chain seq x y z
N MET A 1 -41.99 14.89 -53.12
CA MET A 1 -40.85 13.99 -53.31
C MET A 1 -39.79 14.38 -52.32
N VAL A 2 -39.80 13.76 -51.11
CA VAL A 2 -38.92 14.12 -50.00
C VAL A 2 -37.80 13.09 -49.93
N LYS A 3 -36.56 13.50 -50.23
CA LYS A 3 -35.37 12.67 -50.10
C LYS A 3 -34.99 12.56 -48.61
N ARG A 4 -35.10 11.30 -48.07
CA ARG A 4 -34.54 10.95 -46.76
C ARG A 4 -33.05 10.67 -46.92
N TYR A 5 -32.23 11.48 -46.23
CA TYR A 5 -30.79 11.20 -46.04
C TYR A 5 -30.67 10.30 -44.80
N PHE A 6 -30.22 9.07 -45.00
CA PHE A 6 -29.78 8.20 -43.91
C PHE A 6 -28.36 8.63 -43.52
N LEU A 7 -28.22 9.16 -42.31
CA LEU A 7 -26.93 9.43 -41.73
C LEU A 7 -26.44 8.17 -41.00
N THR A 8 -25.51 7.45 -41.62
CA THR A 8 -24.88 6.27 -41.01
C THR A 8 -23.79 6.78 -40.07
N ALA A 9 -24.06 6.80 -38.77
CA ALA A 9 -23.05 7.08 -37.77
C ALA A 9 -22.14 5.86 -37.61
N ILE A 10 -20.92 5.95 -38.07
CA ILE A 10 -19.87 4.97 -37.80
C ILE A 10 -19.36 5.25 -36.39
N LEU A 11 -19.80 4.41 -35.43
CA LEU A 11 -19.21 4.33 -34.09
C LEU A 11 -17.86 3.64 -34.22
N LEU A 12 -16.78 4.42 -34.30
CA LEU A 12 -15.43 3.90 -34.03
C LEU A 12 -15.35 3.56 -32.54
N GLY A 13 -15.51 2.29 -32.23
CA GLY A 13 -15.21 1.73 -30.92
C GLY A 13 -13.70 1.78 -30.68
N ILE A 14 -13.21 2.80 -29.98
CA ILE A 14 -11.86 2.80 -29.43
C ILE A 14 -11.91 1.87 -28.22
N SER A 15 -11.56 0.62 -28.43
CA SER A 15 -11.25 -0.30 -27.34
C SER A 15 -9.94 0.14 -26.70
N ILE A 16 -10.02 0.90 -25.63
CA ILE A 16 -8.87 1.13 -24.78
C ILE A 16 -8.65 -0.15 -23.98
N ASN A 17 -7.90 -1.08 -24.55
CA ASN A 17 -7.33 -2.20 -23.80
C ASN A 17 -6.17 -1.68 -22.95
N ALA A 18 -6.48 -0.99 -21.87
CA ALA A 18 -5.53 -0.76 -20.79
C ALA A 18 -5.45 -2.02 -19.92
N THR A 19 -4.97 -3.12 -20.49
CA THR A 19 -4.46 -4.22 -19.68
C THR A 19 -3.07 -3.86 -19.18
N ALA A 20 -2.99 -2.95 -18.22
CA ALA A 20 -1.85 -2.97 -17.32
C ALA A 20 -1.99 -4.27 -16.52
N SER A 21 -1.43 -5.35 -17.05
CA SER A 21 -1.23 -6.56 -16.26
C SER A 21 -0.20 -6.21 -15.19
N ILE A 22 -0.70 -5.86 -14.02
CA ILE A 22 0.15 -5.84 -12.83
C ILE A 22 0.52 -7.31 -12.64
N ASP A 23 1.81 -7.59 -12.76
CA ASP A 23 2.33 -8.91 -12.45
C ASP A 23 2.17 -9.15 -10.94
N TRP A 24 1.10 -9.85 -10.59
CA TRP A 24 0.79 -10.32 -9.25
C TRP A 24 1.48 -11.67 -8.98
N SER A 25 2.59 -11.98 -9.66
CA SER A 25 3.39 -13.10 -9.21
C SER A 25 3.59 -12.90 -7.72
N SER A 26 2.98 -13.79 -6.95
CA SER A 26 3.04 -13.81 -5.50
C SER A 26 4.46 -13.46 -5.08
N PRO A 27 4.66 -12.51 -4.15
CA PRO A 27 5.96 -12.42 -3.51
C PRO A 27 6.26 -13.87 -3.09
N SER A 28 7.28 -14.44 -3.69
CA SER A 28 7.75 -15.78 -3.43
C SER A 28 7.58 -16.02 -1.94
N SER A 29 6.79 -17.03 -1.61
CA SER A 29 6.37 -17.39 -0.27
C SER A 29 7.37 -16.87 0.74
N CYS A 30 6.92 -15.95 1.60
CA CYS A 30 7.74 -15.51 2.72
C CYS A 30 8.02 -16.78 3.51
N ASN A 31 9.15 -17.41 3.23
CA ASN A 31 9.61 -18.56 3.99
C ASN A 31 9.94 -18.01 5.37
N ILE A 32 8.99 -18.20 6.29
CA ILE A 32 9.13 -17.88 7.72
C ILE A 32 10.27 -18.71 8.37
N GLU A 33 10.91 -19.59 7.61
CA GLU A 33 12.12 -20.32 8.03
C GLU A 33 13.39 -19.46 8.09
N ASP A 34 13.33 -18.18 7.73
CA ASP A 34 14.42 -17.26 8.02
C ASP A 34 14.40 -16.97 9.54
N SER A 35 14.88 -17.93 10.32
CA SER A 35 15.12 -17.82 11.76
C SER A 35 16.30 -16.85 12.00
N ARG A 36 16.19 -15.63 11.46
CA ARG A 36 17.07 -14.54 11.85
C ARG A 36 16.99 -14.45 13.36
N ASN A 37 18.10 -14.65 14.02
CA ASN A 37 18.15 -14.53 15.47
C ASN A 37 17.86 -13.06 15.83
N LEU A 38 16.60 -12.74 16.13
CA LEU A 38 16.19 -11.38 16.47
C LEU A 38 17.00 -10.80 17.64
N ASP A 39 17.36 -11.65 18.60
CA ASP A 39 18.19 -11.24 19.73
C ASP A 39 19.59 -10.82 19.28
N GLU A 40 20.15 -11.51 18.28
CA GLU A 40 21.42 -11.12 17.69
C GLU A 40 21.32 -9.77 16.97
N ILE A 41 20.31 -9.56 16.13
CA ILE A 41 20.09 -8.28 15.46
C ILE A 41 19.92 -7.17 16.49
N ILE A 42 19.08 -7.37 17.50
CA ILE A 42 18.83 -6.38 18.56
C ILE A 42 20.10 -6.09 19.37
N SER A 43 20.94 -7.08 19.62
CA SER A 43 22.20 -6.92 20.35
C SER A 43 23.21 -6.04 19.60
N GLN A 44 23.19 -6.08 18.26
CA GLN A 44 24.06 -5.29 17.38
C GLN A 44 23.54 -3.85 17.20
N MET A 45 22.26 -3.57 17.54
CA MET A 45 21.69 -2.23 17.40
C MET A 45 22.26 -1.25 18.41
N THR A 46 22.66 -0.08 17.94
CA THR A 46 22.92 1.09 18.79
C THR A 46 21.61 1.57 19.44
N LEU A 47 21.71 2.34 20.53
CA LEU A 47 20.55 2.94 21.16
C LEU A 47 19.73 3.78 20.16
N ARG A 48 20.41 4.53 19.29
CA ARG A 48 19.74 5.34 18.25
C ARG A 48 18.92 4.47 17.29
N GLN A 49 19.46 3.34 16.86
CA GLN A 49 18.76 2.40 16.00
C GLN A 49 17.55 1.79 16.72
N LYS A 50 17.72 1.38 17.99
CA LYS A 50 16.60 0.87 18.81
C LYS A 50 15.48 1.88 18.94
N ILE A 51 15.80 3.16 19.18
CA ILE A 51 14.82 4.25 19.24
C ILE A 51 14.15 4.43 17.88
N GLY A 52 14.91 4.44 16.79
CA GLY A 52 14.36 4.55 15.43
C GLY A 52 13.35 3.46 15.09
N GLN A 53 13.58 2.22 15.57
CA GLN A 53 12.68 1.10 15.31
C GLN A 53 11.29 1.22 15.96
N ILE A 54 11.16 2.01 17.02
CA ILE A 54 9.87 2.19 17.72
C ILE A 54 9.16 3.50 17.36
N ILE A 55 9.68 4.25 16.41
CA ILE A 55 9.10 5.51 15.93
C ILE A 55 8.45 5.26 14.57
N MET A 56 7.18 5.65 14.43
CA MET A 56 6.39 5.50 13.20
C MET A 56 5.76 6.85 12.81
N PRO A 57 6.48 7.71 12.08
CA PRO A 57 5.96 9.00 11.63
C PRO A 57 5.08 8.85 10.39
N ASP A 58 4.20 9.84 10.17
CA ASP A 58 3.45 9.97 8.93
C ASP A 58 4.34 10.51 7.80
N ILE A 59 4.11 10.02 6.56
CA ILE A 59 4.85 10.39 5.35
C ILE A 59 4.79 11.88 5.00
N GLN A 60 3.86 12.64 5.58
CA GLN A 60 3.82 14.10 5.43
C GLN A 60 4.96 14.80 6.16
N TYR A 61 5.52 14.17 7.19
CA TYR A 61 6.47 14.78 8.12
C TYR A 61 7.85 14.17 8.09
N VAL A 62 8.07 13.17 7.25
CA VAL A 62 9.36 12.50 7.10
C VAL A 62 9.63 12.17 5.64
N THR A 63 10.84 12.45 5.20
CA THR A 63 11.34 12.04 3.87
C THR A 63 12.09 10.71 3.97
N PRO A 64 12.31 9.98 2.85
CA PRO A 64 13.16 8.80 2.85
C PRO A 64 14.59 9.07 3.40
N ASP A 65 15.17 10.23 3.08
CA ASP A 65 16.49 10.62 3.61
C ASP A 65 16.47 10.80 5.13
N GLU A 66 15.41 11.39 5.66
CA GLU A 66 15.22 11.52 7.10
C GLU A 66 14.96 10.17 7.77
N ALA A 67 14.16 9.30 7.13
CA ALA A 67 13.95 7.93 7.61
C ALA A 67 15.28 7.18 7.74
N LYS A 68 16.16 7.30 6.74
CA LYS A 68 17.53 6.77 6.79
C LYS A 68 18.35 7.41 7.89
N LYS A 69 18.31 8.75 7.99
CA LYS A 69 19.06 9.51 9.01
C LYS A 69 18.67 9.13 10.43
N TYR A 70 17.37 8.92 10.67
CA TYR A 70 16.84 8.57 12.00
C TYR A 70 16.74 7.07 12.23
N GLN A 71 17.11 6.24 11.25
CA GLN A 71 17.10 4.76 11.34
C GLN A 71 15.71 4.23 11.71
N LEU A 72 14.68 4.77 11.06
CA LEU A 72 13.29 4.42 11.33
C LEU A 72 12.99 2.96 10.96
N GLY A 73 12.16 2.30 11.77
CA GLY A 73 11.69 0.94 11.52
C GLY A 73 10.34 0.89 10.80
N SER A 74 9.57 1.97 10.88
CA SER A 74 8.25 2.03 10.27
C SER A 74 7.85 3.45 9.90
N ILE A 75 6.90 3.55 8.98
CA ILE A 75 6.21 4.78 8.59
C ILE A 75 4.72 4.49 8.40
N LEU A 76 3.91 5.52 8.38
CA LEU A 76 2.49 5.39 8.08
C LEU A 76 2.01 6.48 7.11
N ASN A 77 0.84 6.26 6.53
CA ASN A 77 0.00 7.34 6.03
C ASN A 77 -1.39 7.22 6.64
N GLY A 78 -1.86 8.33 7.18
CA GLY A 78 -3.26 8.49 7.58
C GLY A 78 -4.16 8.84 6.40
N GLY A 79 -5.44 9.06 6.67
CA GLY A 79 -6.46 9.35 5.67
C GLY A 79 -6.27 10.66 4.87
N GLY A 80 -5.26 11.47 5.20
CA GLY A 80 -4.96 12.75 4.55
C GLY A 80 -3.53 12.86 4.02
N SER A 81 -2.83 11.74 3.87
CA SER A 81 -1.42 11.72 3.49
C SER A 81 -1.21 11.02 2.16
N TRP A 82 -0.53 11.70 1.23
CA TRP A 82 -0.29 11.19 -0.13
C TRP A 82 1.17 11.44 -0.53
N PRO A 83 1.72 10.65 -1.46
CA PRO A 83 3.02 10.94 -2.06
C PRO A 83 3.09 12.39 -2.56
N ASN A 84 4.16 13.09 -2.19
CA ASN A 84 4.39 14.50 -2.56
C ASN A 84 3.26 15.46 -2.13
N ASN A 85 2.47 15.10 -1.11
CA ASN A 85 1.27 15.83 -0.66
C ASN A 85 0.24 16.08 -1.78
N LYS A 86 0.18 15.17 -2.78
CA LYS A 86 -0.75 15.26 -3.89
C LYS A 86 -1.82 14.20 -3.79
N LYS A 87 -3.06 14.61 -3.53
CA LYS A 87 -4.23 13.72 -3.51
C LYS A 87 -4.43 12.94 -4.82
N THR A 88 -3.92 13.49 -5.94
CA THR A 88 -3.99 12.88 -7.27
C THR A 88 -2.80 11.99 -7.60
N SER A 89 -2.02 11.58 -6.61
CA SER A 89 -0.90 10.66 -6.81
C SER A 89 -1.38 9.34 -7.41
N THR A 90 -0.64 8.90 -8.44
CA THR A 90 -0.90 7.64 -9.13
C THR A 90 -0.37 6.45 -8.34
N VAL A 91 -0.82 5.23 -8.65
CA VAL A 91 -0.24 3.99 -8.07
C VAL A 91 1.28 3.97 -8.24
N LYS A 92 1.79 4.48 -9.38
CA LYS A 92 3.23 4.55 -9.63
C LYS A 92 3.96 5.50 -8.67
N ASP A 93 3.32 6.62 -8.30
CA ASP A 93 3.90 7.54 -7.31
C ASP A 93 3.99 6.87 -5.93
N TRP A 94 2.98 6.10 -5.53
CA TRP A 94 2.99 5.30 -4.31
C TRP A 94 4.11 4.25 -4.34
N GLN A 95 4.23 3.48 -5.42
CA GLN A 95 5.29 2.49 -5.60
C GLN A 95 6.68 3.10 -5.53
N ASN A 96 6.89 4.24 -6.19
CA ASN A 96 8.17 4.93 -6.18
C ASN A 96 8.54 5.40 -4.76
N LEU A 97 7.58 5.97 -4.04
CA LEU A 97 7.80 6.40 -2.66
C LEU A 97 8.05 5.21 -1.72
N SER A 98 7.28 4.12 -1.88
CA SER A 98 7.48 2.89 -1.10
C SER A 98 8.87 2.32 -1.33
N LYS A 99 9.31 2.26 -2.59
CA LYS A 99 10.66 1.82 -2.90
C LYS A 99 11.73 2.72 -2.26
N ALA A 100 11.53 4.04 -2.29
CA ALA A 100 12.48 4.98 -1.71
C ALA A 100 12.64 4.78 -0.19
N TYR A 101 11.54 4.52 0.53
CA TYR A 101 11.62 4.17 1.95
C TYR A 101 12.25 2.80 2.19
N TYR A 102 11.96 1.82 1.34
CA TYR A 102 12.62 0.51 1.43
C TYR A 102 14.15 0.65 1.24
N ASP A 103 14.58 1.42 0.24
CA ASP A 103 16.00 1.68 -0.02
C ASP A 103 16.67 2.49 1.13
N ALA A 104 15.88 3.18 1.94
CA ALA A 104 16.33 3.93 3.13
C ALA A 104 16.44 3.07 4.39
N SER A 105 16.11 1.79 4.32
CA SER A 105 16.07 0.87 5.46
C SER A 105 17.40 0.79 6.20
N PRO A 106 17.39 0.71 7.54
CA PRO A 106 18.60 0.54 8.32
C PRO A 106 19.33 -0.76 7.99
N VAL A 107 20.65 -0.70 8.04
CA VAL A 107 21.52 -1.88 7.98
C VAL A 107 22.11 -2.12 9.37
N ILE A 108 21.91 -3.31 9.91
CA ILE A 108 22.40 -3.75 11.21
C ILE A 108 23.35 -4.93 10.97
N GLY A 109 24.62 -4.69 11.22
CA GLY A 109 25.65 -5.65 10.79
C GLY A 109 25.65 -5.75 9.25
N ASP A 110 25.35 -6.91 8.73
CA ASP A 110 25.21 -7.23 7.30
C ASP A 110 23.74 -7.37 6.84
N GLN A 111 22.78 -7.15 7.75
CA GLN A 111 21.36 -7.38 7.49
C GLN A 111 20.59 -6.07 7.31
N ILE A 112 19.75 -6.04 6.27
CA ILE A 112 18.77 -4.95 6.08
C ILE A 112 17.57 -5.26 6.98
N VAL A 113 17.18 -4.27 7.81
CA VAL A 113 15.93 -4.28 8.57
C VAL A 113 14.92 -3.42 7.82
N PRO A 114 14.01 -4.00 7.04
CA PRO A 114 13.15 -3.23 6.15
C PRO A 114 12.23 -2.28 6.92
N ILE A 115 12.13 -1.03 6.44
CA ILE A 115 11.10 -0.12 6.92
C ILE A 115 9.74 -0.69 6.49
N ILE A 116 8.84 -0.90 7.46
CA ILE A 116 7.47 -1.31 7.18
C ILE A 116 6.58 -0.08 7.07
N TRP A 117 5.67 -0.11 6.08
CA TRP A 117 4.71 0.96 5.87
C TRP A 117 3.30 0.48 6.21
N GLY A 118 2.64 1.16 7.17
CA GLY A 118 1.26 0.94 7.57
C GLY A 118 0.31 1.98 7.00
N THR A 119 -0.90 1.57 6.61
CA THR A 119 -1.91 2.47 6.03
C THR A 119 -3.31 2.24 6.57
N ASP A 120 -4.13 3.28 6.56
CA ASP A 120 -5.55 3.24 6.91
C ASP A 120 -6.43 2.74 5.74
N ALA A 121 -6.20 1.51 5.30
CA ALA A 121 -7.07 0.86 4.31
C ALA A 121 -8.17 0.02 4.99
N VAL A 122 -8.94 0.64 5.89
CA VAL A 122 -9.87 -0.04 6.80
C VAL A 122 -11.06 -0.68 6.07
N HIS A 123 -11.55 -0.04 5.00
CA HIS A 123 -12.62 -0.56 4.16
C HIS A 123 -12.37 -0.28 2.67
N GLY A 124 -11.11 -0.39 2.25
CA GLY A 124 -10.59 -0.09 0.93
C GLY A 124 -9.41 0.88 1.01
N HIS A 125 -8.57 0.88 -0.03
CA HIS A 125 -7.39 1.76 -0.07
C HIS A 125 -7.78 3.19 -0.51
N SER A 126 -8.62 3.85 0.29
CA SER A 126 -9.32 5.10 -0.05
C SER A 126 -8.39 6.28 -0.38
N ASN A 127 -7.12 6.22 -0.01
CA ASN A 127 -6.13 7.24 -0.35
C ASN A 127 -5.61 7.14 -1.79
N VAL A 128 -5.91 6.05 -2.49
CA VAL A 128 -5.44 5.81 -3.86
C VAL A 128 -6.58 5.96 -4.85
N ILE A 129 -6.42 6.86 -5.81
CA ILE A 129 -7.42 7.07 -6.86
C ILE A 129 -7.55 5.81 -7.71
N GLY A 130 -8.80 5.34 -7.86
CA GLY A 130 -9.13 4.14 -8.60
C GLY A 130 -9.18 2.87 -7.76
N ALA A 131 -8.77 2.91 -6.49
CA ALA A 131 -8.98 1.80 -5.58
C ALA A 131 -10.45 1.65 -5.18
N THR A 132 -10.85 0.43 -4.86
CA THR A 132 -12.21 0.12 -4.45
C THR A 132 -12.45 0.58 -3.01
N VAL A 133 -13.51 1.38 -2.81
CA VAL A 133 -13.95 1.77 -1.47
C VAL A 133 -15.22 1.01 -1.14
N PHE A 134 -15.17 0.21 -0.11
CA PHE A 134 -16.30 -0.57 0.40
C PHE A 134 -17.07 0.21 1.47
N PRO A 135 -18.29 -0.22 1.82
CA PRO A 135 -18.98 0.28 3.00
C PRO A 135 -18.12 0.12 4.27
N HIS A 136 -18.33 0.99 5.25
CA HIS A 136 -17.64 0.85 6.53
C HIS A 136 -17.95 -0.51 7.20
N ASN A 137 -17.07 -0.98 8.08
CA ASN A 137 -17.12 -2.32 8.68
C ASN A 137 -18.46 -2.63 9.38
N ILE A 138 -19.15 -1.63 9.95
CA ILE A 138 -20.50 -1.80 10.48
C ILE A 138 -21.48 -2.25 9.38
N GLY A 139 -21.43 -1.63 8.21
CA GLY A 139 -22.26 -1.98 7.06
C GLY A 139 -21.90 -3.36 6.49
N ILE A 140 -20.60 -3.67 6.38
CA ILE A 140 -20.13 -4.99 5.92
C ILE A 140 -20.57 -6.07 6.92
N GLY A 141 -20.36 -5.84 8.21
CA GLY A 141 -20.72 -6.78 9.29
C GLY A 141 -22.23 -7.06 9.37
N SER A 142 -23.06 -6.08 9.03
CA SER A 142 -24.53 -6.25 9.02
C SER A 142 -25.01 -7.25 7.97
N THR A 143 -24.20 -7.57 6.97
CA THR A 143 -24.53 -8.58 5.95
C THR A 143 -24.53 -10.00 6.53
N GLN A 144 -23.78 -10.24 7.61
CA GLN A 144 -23.51 -11.56 8.20
C GLN A 144 -22.98 -12.60 7.18
N ASP A 145 -22.44 -12.13 6.07
CA ASP A 145 -21.88 -12.95 4.98
C ASP A 145 -20.35 -12.99 5.11
N THR A 146 -19.83 -14.01 5.75
CA THR A 146 -18.39 -14.19 5.99
C THR A 146 -17.61 -14.40 4.70
N ASP A 147 -18.20 -15.00 3.67
CA ASP A 147 -17.56 -15.23 2.39
C ASP A 147 -17.43 -13.91 1.60
N LEU A 148 -18.44 -13.05 1.69
CA LEU A 148 -18.37 -11.70 1.14
C LEU A 148 -17.26 -10.89 1.83
N ILE A 149 -17.18 -10.93 3.17
CA ILE A 149 -16.16 -10.23 3.96
C ILE A 149 -14.75 -10.69 3.55
N LYS A 150 -14.55 -11.99 3.40
CA LYS A 150 -13.28 -12.56 2.94
C LYS A 150 -12.88 -12.04 1.56
N ARG A 151 -13.80 -12.04 0.59
CA ARG A 151 -13.54 -11.52 -0.76
C ARG A 151 -13.22 -10.02 -0.74
N ILE A 152 -13.89 -9.23 0.10
CA ILE A 152 -13.58 -7.80 0.29
C ILE A 152 -12.16 -7.64 0.81
N ALA A 153 -11.79 -8.40 1.85
CA ALA A 153 -10.44 -8.35 2.42
C ALA A 153 -9.36 -8.73 1.39
N GLU A 154 -9.61 -9.72 0.54
CA GLU A 154 -8.70 -10.12 -0.54
C GLU A 154 -8.50 -8.99 -1.57
N VAL A 155 -9.56 -8.26 -1.92
CA VAL A 155 -9.45 -7.11 -2.82
C VAL A 155 -8.64 -6.00 -2.18
N VAL A 156 -8.96 -5.63 -0.93
CA VAL A 156 -8.23 -4.60 -0.18
C VAL A 156 -6.74 -4.95 -0.07
N ALA A 157 -6.42 -6.19 0.29
CA ALA A 157 -5.04 -6.64 0.40
C ALA A 157 -4.27 -6.51 -0.93
N LYS A 158 -4.89 -6.92 -2.04
CA LYS A 158 -4.29 -6.78 -3.38
C LYS A 158 -4.04 -5.32 -3.75
N GLU A 159 -5.01 -4.45 -3.51
CA GLU A 159 -4.89 -3.02 -3.81
C GLU A 159 -3.82 -2.34 -2.94
N VAL A 160 -3.73 -2.67 -1.65
CA VAL A 160 -2.67 -2.19 -0.75
C VAL A 160 -1.30 -2.65 -1.24
N LEU A 161 -1.14 -3.94 -1.51
CA LEU A 161 0.13 -4.50 -2.01
C LEU A 161 0.55 -3.87 -3.34
N SER A 162 -0.43 -3.49 -4.21
CA SER A 162 -0.11 -2.84 -5.49
C SER A 162 0.62 -1.52 -5.35
N THR A 163 0.49 -0.87 -4.22
CA THR A 163 1.18 0.39 -3.91
C THR A 163 2.54 0.18 -3.23
N GLY A 164 2.93 -1.07 -2.97
CA GLY A 164 4.15 -1.42 -2.26
C GLY A 164 4.01 -1.35 -0.73
N ILE A 165 2.79 -1.10 -0.22
CA ILE A 165 2.49 -1.09 1.20
C ILE A 165 2.15 -2.51 1.65
N VAL A 166 2.70 -2.93 2.79
CA VAL A 166 2.62 -4.33 3.26
C VAL A 166 1.80 -4.50 4.55
N TRP A 167 1.34 -3.41 5.15
CA TRP A 167 0.61 -3.42 6.39
C TRP A 167 -0.61 -2.50 6.33
N THR A 168 -1.77 -3.00 6.71
CA THR A 168 -2.98 -2.19 6.89
C THR A 168 -3.45 -2.25 8.34
N PHE A 169 -4.03 -1.15 8.85
CA PHE A 169 -4.60 -1.04 10.20
C PHE A 169 -6.03 -1.60 10.25
N ALA A 170 -6.29 -2.69 9.54
CA ALA A 170 -7.59 -3.34 9.43
C ALA A 170 -7.52 -4.80 9.90
N PRO A 171 -8.69 -5.36 10.31
CA PRO A 171 -9.96 -4.70 10.48
C PRO A 171 -10.03 -3.87 11.78
N THR A 172 -10.88 -2.83 11.79
CA THR A 172 -11.28 -2.19 13.06
C THR A 172 -12.42 -2.98 13.65
N VAL A 173 -12.20 -3.51 14.86
CA VAL A 173 -13.20 -4.24 15.65
C VAL A 173 -13.59 -3.35 16.82
N THR A 174 -14.61 -2.51 16.62
CA THR A 174 -15.14 -1.58 17.63
C THR A 174 -16.65 -1.68 17.72
#